data_d0455e31f023a6fe71a0a10716c39c82
#
_entry.id   d0455e31f023a6fe71a0a10716c39c82
#
_cell.length_a   1.000
_cell.length_b   1.000
_cell.length_c   1.000
_cell.angle_alpha   90.00
_cell.angle_beta   90.00
_cell.angle_gamma   90.00
#
_symmetry.space_group_name_H-M   'P 1'
#
loop_
_entity.id
_entity.type
_entity.pdbx_description
1 polymer ?
#
loop_
_entity_poly.entity_id
_entity_poly.type
_entity_poly.pdbx_seq_one_letter_code
_entity_poly.pdbx_strand_id
1 'polypeptide(L)'
;PVIFGGLSATYFHEELIQYPAVDYVLRGNSTEPALYDLLQCLDAGEPPERVPNLTWKADGEVRVNPFTFIPTTLDYVDLMPERMVKMVLRYRDLQSVLPFNGWWQNPITAVFTVKGCAHECVTCGSSRHACALLSKHEHPIFRSPQNLVKNIVDISRFSKGPIFVVGDLRQAGDTYAHEVLALLRAANAKN
;
A
#
# COMPACT_ATOMS: atom_id res chain seq x y z
N PRO A 1 10.61 -15.31 -9.80
CA PRO A 1 11.38 -14.56 -8.82
C PRO A 1 10.62 -14.35 -7.52
N VAL A 2 11.35 -14.24 -6.41
CA VAL A 2 10.80 -13.95 -5.09
C VAL A 2 11.09 -12.50 -4.75
N ILE A 3 10.04 -11.72 -4.49
CA ILE A 3 10.10 -10.29 -4.20
C ILE A 3 9.62 -10.04 -2.77
N PHE A 4 10.42 -9.41 -1.95
CA PHE A 4 10.04 -8.94 -0.62
C PHE A 4 9.77 -7.45 -0.61
N GLY A 5 8.87 -7.00 0.25
CA GLY A 5 8.55 -5.59 0.47
C GLY A 5 7.96 -5.34 1.86
N GLY A 6 7.66 -4.09 2.15
CA GLY A 6 7.11 -3.62 3.42
C GLY A 6 8.17 -3.14 4.41
N LEU A 7 7.73 -2.69 5.57
CA LEU A 7 8.61 -2.00 6.54
C LEU A 7 9.74 -2.90 7.07
N SER A 8 9.44 -4.14 7.42
CA SER A 8 10.48 -5.08 7.88
C SER A 8 11.50 -5.39 6.80
N ALA A 9 11.05 -5.60 5.55
CA ALA A 9 11.93 -5.81 4.42
C ALA A 9 12.77 -4.57 4.12
N THR A 10 12.23 -3.38 4.32
CA THR A 10 12.97 -2.13 4.15
C THR A 10 14.12 -2.01 5.15
N TYR A 11 13.88 -2.38 6.40
CA TYR A 11 14.90 -2.32 7.45
C TYR A 11 15.98 -3.40 7.27
N PHE A 12 15.59 -4.63 6.97
CA PHE A 12 16.48 -5.79 6.87
C PHE A 12 16.83 -6.14 5.41
N HIS A 13 16.85 -5.18 4.48
CA HIS A 13 17.02 -5.47 3.06
C HIS A 13 18.35 -6.11 2.71
N GLU A 14 19.45 -5.74 3.43
CA GLU A 14 20.78 -6.28 3.20
C GLU A 14 20.90 -7.72 3.72
N GLU A 15 20.24 -8.05 4.82
CA GLU A 15 20.18 -9.41 5.36
C GLU A 15 19.25 -10.29 4.53
N LEU A 16 18.06 -9.80 4.19
CA LEU A 16 17.08 -10.55 3.40
C LEU A 16 17.62 -10.93 2.03
N ILE A 17 18.32 -10.03 1.36
CA ILE A 17 18.86 -10.32 0.04
C ILE A 17 19.95 -11.39 0.05
N GLN A 18 20.58 -11.69 1.19
CA GLN A 18 21.58 -12.75 1.28
C GLN A 18 20.96 -14.17 1.15
N TYR A 19 19.68 -14.32 1.46
CA TYR A 19 19.01 -15.63 1.31
C TYR A 19 18.96 -16.04 -0.16
N PRO A 20 19.37 -17.28 -0.52
CA PRO A 20 19.40 -17.75 -1.91
C PRO A 20 18.05 -17.66 -2.62
N ALA A 21 16.96 -17.84 -1.88
CA ALA A 21 15.59 -17.81 -2.42
C ALA A 21 15.05 -16.40 -2.65
N VAL A 22 15.74 -15.33 -2.21
CA VAL A 22 15.28 -13.95 -2.37
C VAL A 22 16.00 -13.30 -3.52
N ASP A 23 15.25 -12.85 -4.51
CA ASP A 23 15.79 -12.21 -5.72
C ASP A 23 15.78 -10.67 -5.61
N TYR A 24 14.70 -10.12 -5.01
CA TYR A 24 14.46 -8.67 -4.98
C TYR A 24 13.90 -8.25 -3.63
N VAL A 25 14.34 -7.09 -3.13
CA VAL A 25 13.77 -6.42 -1.96
C VAL A 25 13.43 -4.98 -2.31
N LEU A 26 12.13 -4.65 -2.31
CA LEU A 26 11.64 -3.28 -2.49
C LEU A 26 11.55 -2.57 -1.15
N ARG A 27 12.29 -1.46 -1.02
CA ARG A 27 12.40 -0.67 0.20
C ARG A 27 11.45 0.52 0.18
N GLY A 28 10.81 0.79 1.31
CA GLY A 28 9.92 1.92 1.48
C GLY A 28 8.49 1.53 1.86
N ASN A 29 7.66 2.55 1.96
CA ASN A 29 6.24 2.43 2.25
C ASN A 29 5.44 2.87 1.01
N SER A 30 4.50 2.03 0.56
CA SER A 30 3.74 2.29 -0.68
C SER A 30 4.61 2.32 -1.94
N THR A 31 5.28 1.21 -2.19
CA THR A 31 6.23 1.02 -3.29
C THR A 31 5.58 0.41 -4.53
N GLU A 32 4.26 0.48 -4.65
CA GLU A 32 3.50 -0.09 -5.77
C GLU A 32 3.99 0.41 -7.15
N PRO A 33 4.31 1.71 -7.36
CA PRO A 33 4.90 2.17 -8.61
C PRO A 33 6.28 1.56 -8.89
N ALA A 34 7.15 1.47 -7.88
CA ALA A 34 8.45 0.84 -8.03
C ALA A 34 8.34 -0.68 -8.30
N LEU A 35 7.33 -1.34 -7.72
CA LEU A 35 7.02 -2.73 -8.05
C LEU A 35 6.57 -2.87 -9.51
N TYR A 36 5.74 -1.95 -9.99
CA TYR A 36 5.32 -1.93 -11.38
C TYR A 36 6.52 -1.79 -12.33
N ASP A 37 7.42 -0.86 -12.06
CA ASP A 37 8.65 -0.67 -12.84
C ASP A 37 9.54 -1.92 -12.83
N LEU A 38 9.68 -2.58 -11.68
CA LEU A 38 10.39 -3.85 -11.57
C LEU A 38 9.76 -4.93 -12.47
N LEU A 39 8.44 -5.09 -12.41
CA LEU A 39 7.74 -6.07 -13.22
C LEU A 39 7.88 -5.80 -14.72
N GLN A 40 7.89 -4.52 -15.15
CA GLN A 40 8.16 -4.15 -16.53
C GLN A 40 9.59 -4.54 -16.97
N CYS A 41 10.60 -4.29 -16.12
CA CYS A 41 11.97 -4.72 -16.42
C CYS A 41 12.07 -6.24 -16.55
N LEU A 42 11.43 -6.98 -15.64
CA LEU A 42 11.45 -8.45 -15.66
C LEU A 42 10.74 -9.03 -16.90
N ASP A 43 9.64 -8.44 -17.30
CA ASP A 43 8.89 -8.85 -18.51
C ASP A 43 9.68 -8.57 -19.80
N ALA A 44 10.42 -7.47 -19.83
CA ALA A 44 11.29 -7.10 -20.93
C ALA A 44 12.64 -7.85 -20.93
N GLY A 45 12.98 -8.59 -19.87
CA GLY A 45 14.31 -9.20 -19.72
C GLY A 45 15.43 -8.18 -19.49
N GLU A 46 15.10 -6.97 -19.03
CA GLU A 46 16.05 -5.90 -18.77
C GLU A 46 16.52 -5.91 -17.31
N PRO A 47 17.79 -5.53 -17.03
CA PRO A 47 18.25 -5.38 -15.66
C PRO A 47 17.52 -4.23 -14.96
N PRO A 48 17.15 -4.38 -13.67
CA PRO A 48 16.30 -3.41 -12.97
C PRO A 48 17.11 -2.25 -12.35
N GLU A 49 18.18 -1.80 -12.97
CA GLU A 49 19.06 -0.74 -12.46
C GLU A 49 18.36 0.61 -12.27
N ARG A 50 17.33 0.86 -13.09
CA ARG A 50 16.53 2.10 -13.04
C ARG A 50 15.42 2.07 -11.99
N VAL A 51 15.11 0.90 -11.40
CA VAL A 51 14.02 0.76 -10.45
C VAL A 51 14.40 1.39 -9.12
N PRO A 52 13.70 2.43 -8.65
CA PRO A 52 14.08 3.08 -7.40
C PRO A 52 13.84 2.17 -6.19
N ASN A 53 14.59 2.42 -5.13
CA ASN A 53 14.41 1.76 -3.84
C ASN A 53 14.59 0.23 -3.88
N LEU A 54 15.23 -0.32 -4.90
CA LEU A 54 15.42 -1.75 -5.08
C LEU A 54 16.76 -2.21 -4.49
N THR A 55 16.75 -3.35 -3.82
CA THR A 55 17.94 -4.17 -3.52
C THR A 55 17.78 -5.51 -4.23
N TRP A 56 18.79 -5.93 -4.98
CA TRP A 56 18.71 -7.08 -5.88
C TRP A 56 20.06 -7.76 -6.09
N LYS A 57 20.08 -8.92 -6.74
CA LYS A 57 21.30 -9.66 -7.06
C LYS A 57 21.56 -9.64 -8.56
N ALA A 58 22.81 -9.41 -8.92
CA ALA A 58 23.30 -9.58 -10.27
C ALA A 58 24.68 -10.23 -10.22
N ASP A 59 24.88 -11.29 -10.98
CA ASP A 59 26.17 -11.99 -11.11
C ASP A 59 26.78 -12.41 -9.77
N GLY A 60 25.92 -12.77 -8.81
CA GLY A 60 26.32 -13.15 -7.45
C GLY A 60 26.62 -11.97 -6.51
N GLU A 61 26.52 -10.74 -6.97
CA GLU A 61 26.72 -9.53 -6.17
C GLU A 61 25.39 -8.87 -5.79
N VAL A 62 25.35 -8.27 -4.59
CA VAL A 62 24.22 -7.48 -4.14
C VAL A 62 24.35 -6.05 -4.66
N ARG A 63 23.33 -5.57 -5.33
CA ARG A 63 23.18 -4.20 -5.81
C ARG A 63 22.08 -3.48 -5.07
N VAL A 64 22.34 -2.23 -4.70
CA VAL A 64 21.43 -1.38 -3.94
C VAL A 64 21.17 -0.10 -4.73
N ASN A 65 20.01 -0.02 -5.36
CA ASN A 65 19.62 1.17 -6.12
C ASN A 65 19.33 2.35 -5.17
N PRO A 66 19.44 3.60 -5.64
CA PRO A 66 19.14 4.78 -4.82
C PRO A 66 17.73 4.78 -4.26
N PHE A 67 17.55 5.27 -3.03
CA PHE A 67 16.25 5.46 -2.41
C PHE A 67 15.68 6.81 -2.83
N THR A 68 15.05 6.87 -3.99
CA THR A 68 14.57 8.12 -4.61
C THR A 68 13.07 8.21 -4.74
N PHE A 69 12.35 7.08 -4.69
CA PHE A 69 10.89 7.10 -4.72
C PHE A 69 10.34 7.28 -3.31
N ILE A 70 9.71 8.42 -3.08
CA ILE A 70 8.97 8.76 -1.88
C ILE A 70 7.57 9.18 -2.33
N PRO A 71 6.51 8.45 -1.94
CA PRO A 71 5.16 8.79 -2.37
C PRO A 71 4.71 10.14 -1.80
N THR A 72 4.02 10.93 -2.59
CA THR A 72 3.42 12.22 -2.19
C THR A 72 1.90 12.16 -2.08
N THR A 73 1.29 11.10 -2.60
CA THR A 73 -0.15 10.82 -2.55
C THR A 73 -0.37 9.31 -2.45
N LEU A 74 -1.56 8.90 -2.04
CA LEU A 74 -2.00 7.49 -2.07
C LEU A 74 -3.05 7.23 -3.15
N ASP A 75 -3.30 8.18 -4.03
CA ASP A 75 -4.40 8.11 -5.01
C ASP A 75 -4.14 7.09 -6.13
N TYR A 76 -2.90 6.64 -6.31
CA TYR A 76 -2.57 5.55 -7.23
C TYR A 76 -2.92 4.16 -6.70
N VAL A 77 -3.22 4.04 -5.39
CA VAL A 77 -3.67 2.78 -4.80
C VAL A 77 -5.19 2.71 -4.88
N ASP A 78 -5.72 2.05 -5.89
CA ASP A 78 -7.16 1.86 -6.06
C ASP A 78 -7.59 0.45 -5.65
N LEU A 79 -8.64 0.36 -4.82
CA LEU A 79 -9.27 -0.90 -4.47
C LEU A 79 -10.25 -1.27 -5.57
N MET A 80 -9.99 -2.37 -6.28
CA MET A 80 -10.80 -2.86 -7.39
C MET A 80 -11.44 -4.22 -7.04
N PRO A 81 -12.58 -4.24 -6.31
CA PRO A 81 -13.22 -5.49 -5.91
C PRO A 81 -13.57 -6.41 -7.09
N GLU A 82 -13.98 -5.83 -8.22
CA GLU A 82 -14.29 -6.59 -9.44
C GLU A 82 -13.06 -7.33 -9.98
N ARG A 83 -11.88 -6.72 -9.87
CA ARG A 83 -10.63 -7.35 -10.31
C ARG A 83 -10.26 -8.51 -9.40
N MET A 84 -10.49 -8.36 -8.09
CA MET A 84 -10.31 -9.45 -7.11
C MET A 84 -11.19 -10.64 -7.46
N VAL A 85 -12.48 -10.43 -7.76
CA VAL A 85 -13.39 -11.51 -8.18
C VAL A 85 -12.90 -12.21 -9.45
N LYS A 86 -12.46 -11.44 -10.46
CA LYS A 86 -11.91 -12.01 -11.69
C LYS A 86 -10.68 -12.89 -11.42
N MET A 87 -9.80 -12.46 -10.49
CA MET A 87 -8.62 -13.25 -10.10
C MET A 87 -9.00 -14.52 -9.38
N VAL A 88 -9.95 -14.46 -8.43
CA VAL A 88 -10.50 -15.64 -7.75
C VAL A 88 -11.03 -16.66 -8.76
N LEU A 89 -11.84 -16.23 -9.71
CA LEU A 89 -12.42 -17.09 -10.73
C LEU A 89 -11.33 -17.69 -11.64
N ARG A 90 -10.33 -16.89 -12.01
CA ARG A 90 -9.23 -17.32 -12.89
C ARG A 90 -8.35 -18.37 -12.23
N TYR A 91 -7.99 -18.17 -10.98
CA TYR A 91 -7.05 -19.05 -10.26
C TYR A 91 -7.74 -20.08 -9.37
N ARG A 92 -9.07 -20.03 -9.25
CA ARG A 92 -9.88 -20.88 -8.36
C ARG A 92 -9.39 -20.86 -6.89
N ASP A 93 -8.85 -19.73 -6.49
CA ASP A 93 -8.28 -19.51 -5.16
C ASP A 93 -9.10 -18.48 -4.39
N LEU A 94 -10.10 -18.97 -3.66
CA LEU A 94 -10.95 -18.14 -2.82
C LEU A 94 -10.27 -17.76 -1.49
N GLN A 95 -9.42 -18.64 -0.97
CA GLN A 95 -8.83 -18.46 0.36
C GLN A 95 -7.82 -17.31 0.39
N SER A 96 -7.00 -17.17 -0.65
CA SER A 96 -5.99 -16.09 -0.72
C SER A 96 -6.58 -14.68 -0.84
N VAL A 97 -7.88 -14.56 -1.13
CA VAL A 97 -8.54 -13.26 -1.31
C VAL A 97 -9.34 -12.86 -0.08
N LEU A 98 -9.65 -13.81 0.78
CA LEU A 98 -10.39 -13.54 2.01
C LEU A 98 -9.46 -12.92 3.06
N PRO A 99 -9.84 -11.77 3.66
CA PRO A 99 -9.02 -11.11 4.67
C PRO A 99 -8.75 -11.98 5.91
N PHE A 100 -9.70 -12.85 6.27
CA PHE A 100 -9.59 -13.78 7.39
C PHE A 100 -10.64 -14.90 7.28
N ASN A 101 -10.43 -15.99 8.03
CA ASN A 101 -11.40 -17.09 8.09
C ASN A 101 -12.72 -16.61 8.70
N GLY A 102 -13.83 -16.93 8.03
CA GLY A 102 -15.18 -16.51 8.47
C GLY A 102 -15.56 -15.10 8.02
N TRP A 103 -14.79 -14.47 7.14
CA TRP A 103 -15.11 -13.13 6.61
C TRP A 103 -16.51 -13.04 6.02
N TRP A 104 -17.01 -14.09 5.38
CA TRP A 104 -18.36 -14.13 4.82
C TRP A 104 -19.47 -13.96 5.85
N GLN A 105 -19.21 -14.36 7.10
CA GLN A 105 -20.19 -14.20 8.21
C GLN A 105 -20.15 -12.78 8.77
N ASN A 106 -18.97 -12.14 8.74
CA ASN A 106 -18.73 -10.78 9.21
C ASN A 106 -17.85 -10.05 8.21
N PRO A 107 -18.40 -9.57 7.08
CA PRO A 107 -17.62 -9.01 5.98
C PRO A 107 -17.14 -7.59 6.27
N ILE A 108 -16.22 -7.47 7.22
CA ILE A 108 -15.56 -6.20 7.54
C ILE A 108 -14.49 -5.95 6.49
N THR A 109 -14.51 -4.77 5.90
CA THR A 109 -13.48 -4.27 4.99
C THR A 109 -12.82 -3.04 5.58
N ALA A 110 -11.65 -2.67 5.05
CA ALA A 110 -10.93 -1.49 5.49
C ALA A 110 -10.51 -0.62 4.31
N VAL A 111 -10.48 0.69 4.53
CA VAL A 111 -9.91 1.66 3.60
C VAL A 111 -8.90 2.52 4.34
N PHE A 112 -7.71 2.66 3.77
CA PHE A 112 -6.67 3.50 4.33
C PHE A 112 -6.80 4.93 3.84
N THR A 113 -6.80 5.88 4.77
CA THR A 113 -6.86 7.31 4.48
C THR A 113 -5.48 7.92 4.42
N VAL A 114 -4.54 7.38 5.20
CA VAL A 114 -3.23 7.93 5.45
C VAL A 114 -2.19 6.83 5.62
N LYS A 115 -0.97 7.08 5.20
CA LYS A 115 0.23 6.33 5.57
C LYS A 115 1.22 7.26 6.27
N GLY A 116 1.80 6.78 7.36
CA GLY A 116 2.57 7.62 8.27
C GLY A 116 1.70 8.33 9.30
N CYS A 117 2.31 9.11 10.15
CA CYS A 117 1.65 9.79 11.26
C CYS A 117 2.37 11.12 11.56
N ALA A 118 1.61 12.11 12.01
CA ALA A 118 2.17 13.39 12.51
C ALA A 118 2.74 13.27 13.93
N HIS A 119 2.41 12.21 14.67
CA HIS A 119 2.80 12.01 16.07
C HIS A 119 4.10 11.21 16.20
N GLU A 120 4.82 11.45 17.30
CA GLU A 120 6.08 10.79 17.62
C GLU A 120 5.94 9.78 18.78
N CYS A 121 4.98 8.90 18.73
CA CYS A 121 4.78 7.88 19.76
C CYS A 121 5.98 6.91 19.78
N VAL A 122 6.63 6.79 20.93
CA VAL A 122 7.89 6.03 21.10
C VAL A 122 7.76 4.55 20.73
N THR A 123 6.59 3.96 20.97
CA THR A 123 6.36 2.52 20.73
C THR A 123 5.73 2.21 19.38
N CYS A 124 5.51 3.24 18.55
CA CYS A 124 4.78 3.07 17.28
C CYS A 124 5.73 3.00 16.08
N GLY A 125 5.74 1.85 15.39
CA GLY A 125 6.53 1.67 14.16
C GLY A 125 6.04 2.48 12.95
N SER A 126 4.93 3.21 13.08
CA SER A 126 4.42 4.15 12.08
C SER A 126 4.44 5.61 12.58
N SER A 127 5.19 5.90 13.66
CA SER A 127 5.42 7.27 14.12
C SER A 127 6.16 8.09 13.05
N ARG A 128 6.10 9.42 13.17
CA ARG A 128 6.84 10.33 12.26
C ARG A 128 8.31 9.96 12.18
N HIS A 129 8.95 9.75 13.33
CA HIS A 129 10.35 9.35 13.40
C HIS A 129 10.62 8.01 12.68
N ALA A 130 9.80 6.99 12.96
CA ALA A 130 9.97 5.68 12.31
C ALA A 130 9.76 5.76 10.80
N CYS A 131 8.78 6.54 10.33
CA CYS A 131 8.54 6.77 8.90
C CYS A 131 9.68 7.52 8.23
N ALA A 132 10.24 8.55 8.87
CA ALA A 132 11.40 9.28 8.37
C ALA A 132 12.62 8.36 8.26
N LEU A 133 12.85 7.51 9.26
CA LEU A 133 13.97 6.58 9.28
C LEU A 133 13.84 5.49 8.20
N LEU A 134 12.68 4.85 8.13
CA LEU A 134 12.48 3.65 7.30
C LEU A 134 12.07 3.96 5.85
N SER A 135 11.30 5.02 5.64
CA SER A 135 10.65 5.29 4.36
C SER A 135 10.99 6.67 3.80
N LYS A 136 11.88 7.41 4.47
CA LYS A 136 12.37 8.73 4.06
C LYS A 136 11.28 9.81 3.93
N HIS A 137 10.07 9.60 4.46
CA HIS A 137 9.03 10.63 4.50
C HIS A 137 8.78 11.12 5.93
N GLU A 138 8.82 12.44 6.10
CA GLU A 138 8.70 13.10 7.40
C GLU A 138 7.27 13.51 7.75
N HIS A 139 6.39 13.46 6.76
CA HIS A 139 4.99 13.87 6.90
C HIS A 139 4.05 12.75 6.49
N PRO A 140 2.86 12.66 7.12
CA PRO A 140 1.85 11.70 6.69
C PRO A 140 1.39 11.99 5.26
N ILE A 141 1.13 10.94 4.51
CA ILE A 141 0.70 10.98 3.12
C ILE A 141 -0.76 10.58 3.08
N PHE A 142 -1.60 11.43 2.51
CA PHE A 142 -3.03 11.24 2.48
C PHE A 142 -3.53 10.81 1.09
N ARG A 143 -4.66 10.14 1.11
CA ARG A 143 -5.51 9.94 -0.06
C ARG A 143 -6.37 11.19 -0.24
N SER A 144 -6.66 11.60 -1.47
CA SER A 144 -7.60 12.70 -1.70
C SER A 144 -9.00 12.34 -1.18
N PRO A 145 -9.81 13.31 -0.71
CA PRO A 145 -11.18 13.06 -0.27
C PRO A 145 -12.02 12.35 -1.33
N GLN A 146 -11.88 12.74 -2.59
CA GLN A 146 -12.59 12.16 -3.73
C GLN A 146 -12.26 10.69 -3.94
N ASN A 147 -10.96 10.35 -3.92
CA ASN A 147 -10.51 8.98 -4.09
C ASN A 147 -10.89 8.11 -2.91
N LEU A 148 -10.80 8.64 -1.68
CA LEU A 148 -11.23 7.94 -0.47
C LEU A 148 -12.71 7.58 -0.54
N VAL A 149 -13.56 8.54 -0.86
CA VAL A 149 -15.01 8.34 -0.96
C VAL A 149 -15.37 7.42 -2.11
N LYS A 150 -14.72 7.56 -3.27
CA LYS A 150 -14.88 6.62 -4.40
C LYS A 150 -14.62 5.18 -3.94
N ASN A 151 -13.51 4.92 -3.25
CA ASN A 151 -13.17 3.58 -2.74
C ASN A 151 -14.21 3.06 -1.74
N ILE A 152 -14.71 3.91 -0.83
CA ILE A 152 -15.77 3.53 0.12
C ILE A 152 -17.05 3.12 -0.64
N VAL A 153 -17.45 3.90 -1.63
CA VAL A 153 -18.63 3.61 -2.46
C VAL A 153 -18.44 2.31 -3.25
N ASP A 154 -17.30 2.11 -3.87
CA ASP A 154 -17.01 0.90 -4.64
C ASP A 154 -17.02 -0.35 -3.74
N ILE A 155 -16.43 -0.27 -2.54
CA ILE A 155 -16.51 -1.33 -1.54
C ILE A 155 -17.97 -1.59 -1.10
N SER A 156 -18.76 -0.54 -0.86
CA SER A 156 -20.15 -0.69 -0.39
C SER A 156 -21.07 -1.35 -1.41
N ARG A 157 -20.75 -1.24 -2.69
CA ARG A 157 -21.45 -1.97 -3.76
C ARG A 157 -21.13 -3.46 -3.74
N PHE A 158 -19.91 -3.79 -3.37
CA PHE A 158 -19.41 -5.16 -3.36
C PHE A 158 -19.69 -5.90 -2.04
N SER A 159 -19.54 -5.22 -0.91
CA SER A 159 -19.76 -5.77 0.44
C SER A 159 -20.76 -4.94 1.21
N LYS A 160 -21.72 -5.60 1.85
CA LYS A 160 -22.72 -4.96 2.73
C LYS A 160 -22.28 -4.83 4.18
N GLY A 161 -21.08 -5.30 4.50
CA GLY A 161 -20.51 -5.19 5.84
C GLY A 161 -19.97 -3.80 6.15
N PRO A 162 -19.61 -3.55 7.41
CA PRO A 162 -19.02 -2.29 7.81
C PRO A 162 -17.66 -2.05 7.14
N ILE A 163 -17.41 -0.79 6.79
CA ILE A 163 -16.13 -0.35 6.24
C ILE A 163 -15.38 0.41 7.33
N PHE A 164 -14.25 -0.15 7.74
CA PHE A 164 -13.37 0.47 8.72
C PHE A 164 -12.45 1.50 8.03
N VAL A 165 -12.62 2.77 8.37
CA VAL A 165 -11.76 3.85 7.86
C VAL A 165 -10.52 3.92 8.74
N VAL A 166 -9.38 3.49 8.21
CA VAL A 166 -8.11 3.42 8.93
C VAL A 166 -7.35 4.74 8.78
N GLY A 167 -7.06 5.37 9.91
CA GLY A 167 -6.36 6.63 10.02
C GLY A 167 -7.23 7.77 10.57
N ASP A 168 -6.58 8.75 11.17
CA ASP A 168 -7.26 9.94 11.69
C ASP A 168 -7.36 11.01 10.59
N LEU A 169 -8.56 11.24 10.08
CA LEU A 169 -8.86 12.23 9.05
C LEU A 169 -8.43 13.66 9.46
N ARG A 170 -8.43 13.97 10.76
CA ARG A 170 -8.07 15.28 11.27
C ARG A 170 -6.57 15.60 11.15
N GLN A 171 -5.72 14.58 10.98
CA GLN A 171 -4.30 14.80 10.70
C GLN A 171 -4.06 15.54 9.36
N ALA A 172 -5.02 15.47 8.43
CA ALA A 172 -5.00 16.22 7.18
C ALA A 172 -5.62 17.64 7.32
N GLY A 173 -6.12 17.98 8.51
CA GLY A 173 -6.83 19.22 8.80
C GLY A 173 -8.35 19.11 8.73
N ASP A 174 -9.03 20.04 9.39
CA ASP A 174 -10.50 20.03 9.49
C ASP A 174 -11.18 20.18 8.13
N THR A 175 -10.60 20.96 7.22
CA THR A 175 -11.10 21.13 5.85
C THR A 175 -11.18 19.79 5.12
N TYR A 176 -10.14 18.98 5.21
CA TYR A 176 -10.12 17.64 4.62
C TYR A 176 -11.22 16.74 5.21
N ALA A 177 -11.35 16.73 6.53
CA ALA A 177 -12.34 15.92 7.22
C ALA A 177 -13.78 16.33 6.82
N HIS A 178 -14.06 17.63 6.76
CA HIS A 178 -15.35 18.16 6.34
C HIS A 178 -15.67 17.83 4.88
N GLU A 179 -14.68 17.90 3.99
CA GLU A 179 -14.85 17.54 2.58
C GLU A 179 -15.19 16.05 2.41
N VAL A 180 -14.49 15.16 3.10
CA VAL A 180 -14.80 13.72 3.12
C VAL A 180 -16.25 13.49 3.58
N LEU A 181 -16.67 14.12 4.67
CA LEU A 181 -18.03 14.00 5.19
C LEU A 181 -19.09 14.52 4.20
N ALA A 182 -18.82 15.65 3.56
CA ALA A 182 -19.73 16.21 2.56
C ALA A 182 -19.89 15.27 1.36
N LEU A 183 -18.79 14.72 0.85
CA LEU A 183 -18.80 13.78 -0.27
C LEU A 183 -19.50 12.46 0.09
N LEU A 184 -19.30 11.93 1.29
CA LEU A 184 -20.00 10.73 1.77
C LEU A 184 -21.52 10.97 1.87
N ARG A 185 -21.96 12.12 2.40
CA ARG A 185 -23.38 12.48 2.46
C ARG A 185 -23.97 12.57 1.06
N ALA A 186 -23.26 13.20 0.12
CA ALA A 186 -23.70 13.31 -1.26
C ALA A 186 -23.77 11.95 -1.97
N ALA A 187 -22.89 11.02 -1.66
CA ALA A 187 -22.90 9.66 -2.20
C ALA A 187 -24.08 8.85 -1.63
N ASN A 188 -24.34 8.92 -0.33
CA ASN A 188 -25.48 8.21 0.31
C ASN A 188 -26.84 8.73 -0.14
N ALA A 189 -26.96 10.01 -0.51
CA ALA A 189 -28.22 10.58 -0.99
C ALA A 189 -28.58 10.10 -2.41
N LYS A 190 -27.65 9.46 -3.13
CA LYS A 190 -27.85 8.95 -4.49
C LYS A 190 -28.11 7.43 -4.56
N ASN A 191 -27.97 6.72 -3.43
CA ASN A 191 -28.20 5.30 -3.27
C ASN A 191 -29.42 5.04 -2.38
#